data_e3f662274287a82c686bec13366ea8b4
#
_entry.id   e3f662274287a82c686bec13366ea8b4
#
_cell.length_a   1.000
_cell.length_b   1.000
_cell.length_c   1.000
_cell.angle_alpha   90.00
_cell.angle_beta   90.00
_cell.angle_gamma   90.00
#
_symmetry.space_group_name_H-M   'P 1'
#
loop_
_entity.id
_entity.type
_entity.pdbx_description
1 polymer ?
#
loop_
_entity_poly.entity_id
_entity_poly.type
_entity_poly.pdbx_seq_one_letter_code
_entity_poly.pdbx_strand_id
1 'polypeptide(L)'
;MNVIFDKIYIFDVVKKEAYSTEFKKGVNIITSSDIDGTDRGKSVLLRSLYHALGADSHFDSKWGEKDKVYILFFKVDEKAFSIYRSQKLFKIFDEKRALIFITIHRSELAYFFGNLFNFSIWLPKKDTNQLVIAPPAYSFLLNFLDQDEYIGTKFNSFKSLAQFSNFKLNVIYSHLGIYNKEYFELVKQKEELELEIKSKKEEIEELIKMKDRTNLILDGFSCPETSSALENELNIEAQKYSLLINEMNTVRNKLVDLRNQLVEQNITLSQISKFENKKEKEIKTILKSKVCPECHSVLNSTLELRSKRYNHIDNALSLKDAIKTENAHIEDEILKNE
;
A
#
# COMPACT_ATOMS: atom_id res chain seq x y z
N MET A 1 -11.76 21.86 -0.06
CA MET A 1 -12.39 20.57 -0.39
C MET A 1 -13.50 20.26 0.63
N ASN A 2 -14.66 19.86 0.18
CA ASN A 2 -15.81 19.52 1.03
C ASN A 2 -16.24 18.08 0.72
N VAL A 3 -16.28 17.22 1.73
CA VAL A 3 -16.76 15.84 1.62
C VAL A 3 -18.08 15.73 2.38
N ILE A 4 -19.14 15.32 1.70
CA ILE A 4 -20.47 15.18 2.26
C ILE A 4 -20.93 13.74 2.09
N PHE A 5 -21.33 13.10 3.16
CA PHE A 5 -21.98 11.79 3.10
C PHE A 5 -23.46 11.96 2.80
N ASP A 6 -23.95 11.24 1.79
CA ASP A 6 -25.35 11.30 1.40
C ASP A 6 -26.15 10.12 1.98
N LYS A 7 -25.62 8.89 1.82
CA LYS A 7 -26.33 7.68 2.22
C LYS A 7 -25.39 6.50 2.42
N ILE A 8 -25.67 5.67 3.40
CA ILE A 8 -24.99 4.38 3.56
C ILE A 8 -25.99 3.23 3.52
N TYR A 9 -25.59 2.15 2.87
CA TYR A 9 -26.21 0.84 2.96
C TYR A 9 -25.25 -0.14 3.61
N ILE A 10 -25.77 -0.97 4.49
CA ILE A 10 -25.04 -2.05 5.15
C ILE A 10 -25.86 -3.32 4.95
N PHE A 11 -25.28 -4.31 4.30
CA PHE A 11 -25.90 -5.60 4.04
C PHE A 11 -25.23 -6.68 4.89
N ASP A 12 -25.98 -7.41 5.64
CA ASP A 12 -25.56 -8.66 6.30
C ASP A 12 -25.82 -9.82 5.35
N VAL A 13 -24.77 -10.34 4.75
CA VAL A 13 -24.89 -11.42 3.75
C VAL A 13 -25.35 -12.74 4.38
N VAL A 14 -25.01 -12.96 5.65
CA VAL A 14 -25.35 -14.18 6.39
C VAL A 14 -26.80 -14.15 6.87
N LYS A 15 -27.18 -13.05 7.53
CA LYS A 15 -28.55 -12.89 8.06
C LYS A 15 -29.56 -12.47 6.99
N LYS A 16 -29.10 -12.08 5.79
CA LYS A 16 -29.92 -11.54 4.70
C LYS A 16 -30.72 -10.29 5.12
N GLU A 17 -30.12 -9.47 5.95
CA GLU A 17 -30.68 -8.23 6.44
C GLU A 17 -29.98 -7.04 5.78
N ALA A 18 -30.70 -5.94 5.62
CA ALA A 18 -30.15 -4.70 5.09
C ALA A 18 -30.58 -3.53 5.96
N TYR A 19 -29.65 -2.61 6.14
CA TYR A 19 -29.88 -1.36 6.83
C TYR A 19 -29.43 -0.20 5.94
N SER A 20 -30.17 0.91 5.98
CA SER A 20 -29.78 2.14 5.26
C SER A 20 -30.08 3.38 6.09
N THR A 21 -29.21 4.37 5.96
CA THR A 21 -29.39 5.69 6.56
C THR A 21 -28.98 6.77 5.58
N GLU A 22 -29.76 7.84 5.53
CA GLU A 22 -29.48 9.05 4.75
C GLU A 22 -28.99 10.16 5.68
N PHE A 23 -28.07 10.96 5.16
CA PHE A 23 -27.50 12.10 5.85
C PHE A 23 -27.91 13.40 5.13
N LYS A 24 -28.17 14.43 5.90
CA LYS A 24 -28.49 15.76 5.39
C LYS A 24 -27.26 16.66 5.53
N LYS A 25 -27.19 17.68 4.70
CA LYS A 25 -26.17 18.73 4.85
C LYS A 25 -26.33 19.40 6.22
N GLY A 26 -25.23 19.56 6.94
CA GLY A 26 -25.21 20.16 8.27
C GLY A 26 -25.21 19.10 9.39
N VAL A 27 -25.81 19.40 10.51
CA VAL A 27 -25.82 18.55 11.70
C VAL A 27 -26.80 17.39 11.55
N ASN A 28 -26.32 16.18 11.76
CA ASN A 28 -27.12 14.96 11.80
C ASN A 28 -27.05 14.39 13.21
N ILE A 29 -28.19 14.23 13.85
CA ILE A 29 -28.31 13.67 15.21
C ILE A 29 -28.85 12.26 15.08
N ILE A 30 -28.06 11.29 15.55
CA ILE A 30 -28.42 9.88 15.55
C ILE A 30 -28.78 9.48 16.98
N THR A 31 -30.06 9.23 17.20
CA THR A 31 -30.59 8.84 18.50
C THR A 31 -31.29 7.50 18.43
N SER A 32 -31.58 6.89 19.59
CA SER A 32 -32.51 5.79 19.69
C SER A 32 -33.87 6.29 20.19
N SER A 33 -34.93 5.61 19.81
CA SER A 33 -36.30 5.90 20.26
C SER A 33 -36.59 5.42 21.67
N ASP A 34 -35.75 4.53 22.22
CA ASP A 34 -35.98 3.91 23.52
C ASP A 34 -35.26 4.67 24.66
N ILE A 35 -35.76 4.53 25.88
CA ILE A 35 -35.21 5.15 27.10
C ILE A 35 -33.78 4.68 27.35
N ASP A 36 -33.48 3.42 27.10
CA ASP A 36 -32.11 2.87 27.10
C ASP A 36 -31.59 2.76 25.68
N GLY A 37 -30.75 3.70 25.30
CA GLY A 37 -30.15 3.75 23.97
C GLY A 37 -28.89 2.89 23.81
N THR A 38 -28.52 2.11 24.80
CA THR A 38 -27.33 1.24 24.81
C THR A 38 -27.53 0.09 23.82
N ASP A 39 -26.46 -0.32 23.13
CA ASP A 39 -26.44 -1.44 22.16
C ASP A 39 -27.39 -1.34 20.93
N ARG A 40 -27.86 -0.15 20.56
CA ARG A 40 -28.75 0.08 19.41
C ARG A 40 -28.04 0.37 18.08
N GLY A 41 -26.75 0.14 18.01
CA GLY A 41 -25.99 0.25 16.73
C GLY A 41 -25.63 1.68 16.28
N LYS A 42 -25.85 2.72 17.11
CA LYS A 42 -25.49 4.12 16.75
C LYS A 42 -24.00 4.27 16.43
N SER A 43 -23.14 3.78 17.32
CA SER A 43 -21.69 3.79 17.13
C SER A 43 -21.26 2.95 15.92
N VAL A 44 -21.93 1.81 15.70
CA VAL A 44 -21.68 0.93 14.56
C VAL A 44 -21.98 1.64 13.24
N LEU A 45 -23.04 2.44 13.17
CA LEU A 45 -23.37 3.21 11.97
C LEU A 45 -22.26 4.22 11.65
N LEU A 46 -21.81 5.01 12.62
CA LEU A 46 -20.74 5.99 12.43
C LEU A 46 -19.41 5.30 12.09
N ARG A 47 -19.07 4.22 12.76
CA ARG A 47 -17.90 3.39 12.45
C ARG A 47 -17.95 2.85 11.03
N SER A 48 -19.15 2.48 10.54
CA SER A 48 -19.37 1.91 9.21
C SER A 48 -19.09 2.92 8.09
N LEU A 49 -19.32 4.23 8.31
CA LEU A 49 -19.01 5.29 7.34
C LEU A 49 -17.52 5.29 6.99
N TYR A 50 -16.68 5.41 8.02
CA TYR A 50 -15.24 5.46 7.84
C TYR A 50 -14.66 4.10 7.45
N HIS A 51 -15.27 3.02 7.96
CA HIS A 51 -14.92 1.67 7.55
C HIS A 51 -15.11 1.46 6.05
N ALA A 52 -16.22 1.92 5.48
CA ALA A 52 -16.48 1.87 4.05
C ALA A 52 -15.39 2.58 3.23
N LEU A 53 -14.83 3.68 3.75
CA LEU A 53 -13.74 4.44 3.16
C LEU A 53 -12.33 3.84 3.42
N GLY A 54 -12.24 2.63 3.98
CA GLY A 54 -10.97 1.95 4.19
C GLY A 54 -10.28 2.26 5.52
N ALA A 55 -10.88 3.06 6.40
CA ALA A 55 -10.41 3.24 7.77
C ALA A 55 -11.02 2.15 8.66
N ASP A 56 -10.22 1.15 9.02
CA ASP A 56 -10.70 0.02 9.81
C ASP A 56 -11.11 0.46 11.21
N SER A 57 -12.41 0.48 11.43
CA SER A 57 -13.00 0.84 12.70
C SER A 57 -13.02 -0.34 13.68
N HIS A 58 -13.13 -0.03 14.97
CA HIS A 58 -13.32 -1.03 16.02
C HIS A 58 -14.79 -1.46 16.04
N PHE A 59 -15.05 -2.71 15.73
CA PHE A 59 -16.39 -3.30 15.84
C PHE A 59 -16.37 -4.34 16.94
N ASP A 60 -17.50 -4.47 17.63
CA ASP A 60 -17.76 -5.57 18.57
C ASP A 60 -17.69 -6.92 17.82
N SER A 61 -17.28 -7.96 18.51
CA SER A 61 -17.22 -9.33 17.98
C SER A 61 -18.58 -9.83 17.47
N LYS A 62 -19.67 -9.35 18.06
CA LYS A 62 -21.05 -9.68 17.64
C LYS A 62 -21.44 -9.07 16.29
N TRP A 63 -20.73 -8.02 15.83
CA TRP A 63 -21.06 -7.34 14.58
C TRP A 63 -20.78 -8.20 13.35
N GLY A 64 -19.73 -9.04 13.38
CA GLY A 64 -19.36 -9.88 12.24
C GLY A 64 -18.98 -9.06 11.00
N GLU A 65 -18.02 -8.14 11.12
CA GLU A 65 -17.62 -7.21 10.05
C GLU A 65 -17.28 -7.90 8.71
N LYS A 66 -16.85 -9.17 8.75
CA LYS A 66 -16.47 -9.97 7.58
C LYS A 66 -17.65 -10.39 6.72
N ASP A 67 -18.84 -10.43 7.32
CA ASP A 67 -20.08 -10.86 6.69
C ASP A 67 -20.89 -9.69 6.15
N LYS A 68 -20.33 -8.48 6.26
CA LYS A 68 -20.99 -7.25 5.86
C LYS A 68 -20.45 -6.71 4.55
N VAL A 69 -21.37 -6.12 3.80
CA VAL A 69 -21.10 -5.31 2.62
C VAL A 69 -21.55 -3.89 2.92
N TYR A 70 -20.66 -2.94 2.66
CA TYR A 70 -20.92 -1.52 2.87
C TYR A 70 -20.96 -0.82 1.52
N ILE A 71 -21.98 0.00 1.30
CA ILE A 71 -22.07 0.89 0.14
C ILE A 71 -22.32 2.30 0.67
N LEU A 72 -21.36 3.19 0.49
CA LEU A 72 -21.45 4.58 0.92
C LEU A 72 -21.51 5.49 -0.30
N PHE A 73 -22.53 6.35 -0.34
CA PHE A 73 -22.69 7.44 -1.30
C PHE A 73 -22.19 8.72 -0.65
N PHE A 74 -21.33 9.41 -1.35
CA PHE A 74 -20.73 10.66 -0.87
C PHE A 74 -20.44 11.60 -2.03
N LYS A 75 -20.30 12.88 -1.71
CA LYS A 75 -19.89 13.93 -2.65
C LYS A 75 -18.54 14.49 -2.24
N VAL A 76 -17.73 14.76 -3.24
CA VAL A 76 -16.49 15.52 -3.10
C VAL A 76 -16.66 16.79 -3.91
N ASP A 77 -16.74 17.92 -3.21
CA ASP A 77 -17.21 19.19 -3.75
C ASP A 77 -18.60 18.98 -4.39
N GLU A 78 -18.77 19.11 -5.70
CA GLU A 78 -20.08 18.92 -6.35
C GLU A 78 -20.24 17.57 -7.06
N LYS A 79 -19.19 16.71 -7.05
CA LYS A 79 -19.19 15.42 -7.76
C LYS A 79 -19.61 14.28 -6.83
N ALA A 80 -20.57 13.48 -7.30
CA ALA A 80 -21.08 12.35 -6.56
C ALA A 80 -20.27 11.07 -6.85
N PHE A 81 -19.99 10.32 -5.82
CA PHE A 81 -19.29 9.03 -5.86
C PHE A 81 -20.00 8.02 -4.98
N SER A 82 -19.75 6.75 -5.27
CA SER A 82 -20.11 5.68 -4.33
C SER A 82 -18.96 4.70 -4.17
N ILE A 83 -18.76 4.23 -2.94
CA ILE A 83 -17.79 3.21 -2.63
C ILE A 83 -18.50 1.96 -2.13
N TYR A 84 -18.14 0.84 -2.71
CA TYR A 84 -18.50 -0.50 -2.27
C TYR A 84 -17.32 -1.12 -1.54
N ARG A 85 -17.55 -1.63 -0.34
CA ARG A 85 -16.57 -2.41 0.41
C ARG A 85 -17.14 -3.76 0.82
N SER A 86 -16.41 -4.83 0.51
CA SER A 86 -16.64 -6.16 1.05
C SER A 86 -15.29 -6.72 1.53
N GLN A 87 -15.14 -6.87 2.82
CA GLN A 87 -13.89 -7.28 3.46
C GLN A 87 -12.70 -6.37 3.04
N LYS A 88 -11.78 -6.88 2.20
CA LYS A 88 -10.63 -6.15 1.67
C LYS A 88 -10.87 -5.57 0.27
N LEU A 89 -11.98 -5.91 -0.38
CA LEU A 89 -12.27 -5.43 -1.73
C LEU A 89 -12.96 -4.07 -1.66
N PHE A 90 -12.41 -3.12 -2.39
CA PHE A 90 -12.96 -1.78 -2.58
C PHE A 90 -13.27 -1.57 -4.06
N LYS A 91 -14.44 -1.02 -4.36
CA LYS A 91 -14.83 -0.58 -5.70
C LYS A 91 -15.40 0.83 -5.58
N ILE A 92 -14.95 1.75 -6.42
CA ILE A 92 -15.44 3.13 -6.44
C ILE A 92 -16.08 3.40 -7.80
N PHE A 93 -17.23 4.03 -7.76
CA PHE A 93 -18.04 4.35 -8.91
C PHE A 93 -18.28 5.86 -8.96
N ASP A 94 -18.38 6.40 -10.15
CA ASP A 94 -18.77 7.79 -10.41
C ASP A 94 -20.30 8.00 -10.30
N GLU A 95 -20.76 9.22 -10.56
CA GLU A 95 -22.19 9.56 -10.57
C GLU A 95 -23.01 8.79 -11.60
N LYS A 96 -22.39 8.36 -12.71
CA LYS A 96 -23.00 7.52 -13.76
C LYS A 96 -22.98 6.03 -13.41
N ARG A 97 -22.52 5.69 -12.20
CA ARG A 97 -22.30 4.31 -11.75
C ARG A 97 -21.29 3.52 -12.57
N ALA A 98 -20.41 4.21 -13.30
CA ALA A 98 -19.27 3.57 -13.94
C ALA A 98 -18.20 3.25 -12.89
N LEU A 99 -17.62 2.05 -12.96
CA LEU A 99 -16.52 1.65 -12.10
C LEU A 99 -15.26 2.41 -12.50
N ILE A 100 -14.77 3.29 -11.61
CA ILE A 100 -13.58 4.11 -11.86
C ILE A 100 -12.34 3.59 -11.13
N PHE A 101 -12.52 2.79 -10.07
CA PHE A 101 -11.41 2.24 -9.32
C PHE A 101 -11.79 0.94 -8.61
N ILE A 102 -10.86 -0.03 -8.58
CA ILE A 102 -11.00 -1.29 -7.86
C ILE A 102 -9.66 -1.67 -7.24
N THR A 103 -9.65 -2.06 -5.96
CA THR A 103 -8.45 -2.54 -5.30
C THR A 103 -8.77 -3.40 -4.07
N ILE A 104 -7.78 -4.19 -3.66
CA ILE A 104 -7.76 -4.90 -2.38
C ILE A 104 -6.68 -4.34 -1.43
N HIS A 105 -5.87 -3.39 -1.92
CA HIS A 105 -4.75 -2.80 -1.20
C HIS A 105 -5.10 -1.41 -0.67
N ARG A 106 -4.95 -1.20 0.64
CA ARG A 106 -5.23 0.10 1.27
C ARG A 106 -4.27 1.20 0.85
N SER A 107 -3.04 0.86 0.47
CA SER A 107 -2.08 1.82 -0.07
C SER A 107 -2.54 2.42 -1.40
N GLU A 108 -3.06 1.60 -2.31
CA GLU A 108 -3.63 2.06 -3.58
C GLU A 108 -4.89 2.90 -3.36
N LEU A 109 -5.75 2.47 -2.41
CA LEU A 109 -6.94 3.24 -2.03
C LEU A 109 -6.55 4.60 -1.44
N ALA A 110 -5.51 4.66 -0.60
CA ALA A 110 -5.00 5.90 -0.03
C ALA A 110 -4.46 6.84 -1.12
N TYR A 111 -3.75 6.29 -2.12
CA TYR A 111 -3.27 7.06 -3.26
C TYR A 111 -4.43 7.60 -4.11
N PHE A 112 -5.44 6.78 -4.39
CA PHE A 112 -6.64 7.20 -5.09
C PHE A 112 -7.37 8.33 -4.35
N PHE A 113 -7.57 8.18 -3.04
CA PHE A 113 -8.19 9.23 -2.22
C PHE A 113 -7.32 10.47 -2.10
N GLY A 114 -6.00 10.33 -2.06
CA GLY A 114 -5.08 11.45 -2.09
C GLY A 114 -5.31 12.36 -3.30
N ASN A 115 -5.51 11.76 -4.47
CA ASN A 115 -5.83 12.49 -5.69
C ASN A 115 -7.28 13.03 -5.69
N LEU A 116 -8.24 12.21 -5.27
CA LEU A 116 -9.66 12.60 -5.25
C LEU A 116 -9.93 13.75 -4.28
N PHE A 117 -9.33 13.68 -3.10
CA PHE A 117 -9.50 14.69 -2.04
C PHE A 117 -8.49 15.83 -2.13
N ASN A 118 -7.52 15.76 -3.04
CA ASN A 118 -6.34 16.63 -3.06
C ASN A 118 -5.71 16.78 -1.66
N PHE A 119 -5.70 15.68 -0.91
CA PHE A 119 -5.20 15.62 0.45
C PHE A 119 -4.67 14.22 0.75
N SER A 120 -3.42 14.14 1.16
CA SER A 120 -2.77 12.90 1.55
C SER A 120 -1.85 13.14 2.75
N ILE A 121 -1.77 12.13 3.61
CA ILE A 121 -0.86 12.14 4.74
C ILE A 121 0.31 11.22 4.41
N TRP A 122 1.50 11.76 4.52
CA TRP A 122 2.74 11.03 4.30
C TRP A 122 3.40 10.71 5.62
N LEU A 123 3.74 9.45 5.83
CA LEU A 123 4.37 8.99 7.07
C LEU A 123 5.59 8.14 6.76
N PRO A 124 6.66 8.25 7.57
CA PRO A 124 7.81 7.37 7.43
C PRO A 124 7.46 5.96 7.89
N LYS A 125 7.77 4.96 7.09
CA LYS A 125 7.70 3.55 7.51
C LYS A 125 8.62 3.31 8.70
N LYS A 126 8.15 2.52 9.66
CA LYS A 126 8.91 2.25 10.90
C LYS A 126 10.26 1.57 10.64
N ASP A 127 10.33 0.72 9.63
CA ASP A 127 11.51 -0.11 9.38
C ASP A 127 12.52 0.53 8.42
N THR A 128 12.07 1.36 7.48
CA THR A 128 12.90 1.90 6.40
C THR A 128 13.04 3.42 6.43
N ASN A 129 12.31 4.12 7.27
CA ASN A 129 12.13 5.58 7.25
C ASN A 129 11.62 6.14 5.91
N GLN A 130 11.33 5.30 4.93
CA GLN A 130 10.81 5.72 3.64
C GLN A 130 9.45 6.36 3.79
N LEU A 131 9.28 7.56 3.23
CA LEU A 131 7.99 8.26 3.20
C LEU A 131 7.03 7.55 2.26
N VAL A 132 5.86 7.21 2.80
CA VAL A 132 4.77 6.59 2.03
C VAL A 132 3.45 7.26 2.36
N ILE A 133 2.51 7.20 1.42
CA ILE A 133 1.14 7.64 1.70
C ILE A 133 0.53 6.71 2.76
N ALA A 134 0.09 7.30 3.84
CA ALA A 134 -0.54 6.57 4.94
C ALA A 134 -1.91 6.01 4.53
N PRO A 135 -2.33 4.86 5.05
CA PRO A 135 -3.66 4.32 4.83
C PRO A 135 -4.79 5.31 5.18
N PRO A 136 -6.00 5.16 4.60
CA PRO A 136 -7.09 6.12 4.77
C PRO A 136 -7.45 6.45 6.22
N ALA A 137 -7.22 5.51 7.16
CA ALA A 137 -7.46 5.72 8.59
C ALA A 137 -6.77 6.97 9.13
N TYR A 138 -5.56 7.28 8.66
CA TYR A 138 -4.81 8.46 9.11
C TYR A 138 -5.41 9.77 8.59
N SER A 139 -5.96 9.77 7.38
CA SER A 139 -6.63 10.93 6.78
C SER A 139 -7.92 11.30 7.50
N PHE A 140 -8.58 10.33 8.12
CA PHE A 140 -9.84 10.55 8.86
C PHE A 140 -9.66 10.68 10.37
N LEU A 141 -8.46 10.58 10.88
CA LEU A 141 -8.18 10.48 12.31
C LEU A 141 -8.64 11.69 13.13
N LEU A 142 -8.61 12.89 12.55
CA LEU A 142 -9.11 14.11 13.18
C LEU A 142 -10.60 14.39 12.91
N ASN A 143 -11.22 13.60 12.00
CA ASN A 143 -12.62 13.77 11.62
C ASN A 143 -13.56 12.83 12.37
N PHE A 144 -13.03 11.84 13.07
CA PHE A 144 -13.81 10.84 13.79
C PHE A 144 -13.28 10.58 15.19
N LEU A 145 -14.12 10.83 16.18
CA LEU A 145 -13.87 10.48 17.57
C LEU A 145 -14.76 9.29 17.94
N ASP A 146 -14.12 8.15 18.20
CA ASP A 146 -14.82 6.97 18.69
C ASP A 146 -14.94 7.05 20.22
N GLN A 147 -16.17 7.07 20.72
CA GLN A 147 -16.45 7.24 22.13
C GLN A 147 -15.79 6.16 23.01
N ASP A 148 -15.75 4.92 22.50
CA ASP A 148 -15.31 3.77 23.28
C ASP A 148 -13.78 3.63 23.27
N GLU A 149 -13.13 4.10 22.18
CA GLU A 149 -11.69 3.92 21.95
C GLU A 149 -10.86 5.18 22.21
N TYR A 150 -11.53 6.33 22.37
CA TYR A 150 -10.86 7.59 22.61
C TYR A 150 -10.52 7.73 24.10
N ILE A 151 -9.24 7.58 24.44
CA ILE A 151 -8.72 7.71 25.80
C ILE A 151 -7.67 8.83 25.84
N GLY A 152 -8.05 9.99 26.35
CA GLY A 152 -7.14 11.13 26.54
C GLY A 152 -6.50 11.60 25.22
N THR A 153 -5.17 11.61 25.17
CA THR A 153 -4.41 12.05 23.97
C THR A 153 -4.13 10.94 22.96
N LYS A 154 -4.75 9.76 23.11
CA LYS A 154 -4.56 8.65 22.21
C LYS A 154 -5.51 8.78 21.01
N PHE A 155 -4.95 8.87 19.81
CA PHE A 155 -5.72 8.82 18.57
C PHE A 155 -5.99 7.35 18.19
N ASN A 156 -6.96 6.71 18.82
CA ASN A 156 -7.22 5.27 18.67
C ASN A 156 -8.56 4.97 17.97
N SER A 157 -9.18 5.96 17.31
CA SER A 157 -10.50 5.77 16.66
C SER A 157 -10.50 4.68 15.59
N PHE A 158 -9.34 4.24 15.11
CA PHE A 158 -9.21 3.21 14.07
C PHE A 158 -8.19 2.14 14.48
N LYS A 159 -8.34 0.95 13.91
CA LYS A 159 -7.40 -0.17 14.08
C LYS A 159 -6.08 0.08 13.34
N SER A 160 -5.04 -0.63 13.73
CA SER A 160 -3.77 -0.73 12.98
C SER A 160 -2.99 0.58 12.82
N LEU A 161 -3.12 1.52 13.74
CA LEU A 161 -2.38 2.79 13.72
C LEU A 161 -0.92 2.64 14.20
N ALA A 162 -0.53 1.50 14.79
CA ALA A 162 0.82 1.29 15.31
C ALA A 162 1.91 1.02 14.25
N GLN A 163 1.52 0.93 12.97
CA GLN A 163 2.45 0.64 11.88
C GLN A 163 3.40 1.80 11.54
N PHE A 164 3.07 3.02 11.96
CA PHE A 164 3.92 4.20 11.80
C PHE A 164 4.31 4.77 13.17
N SER A 165 5.58 5.12 13.33
CA SER A 165 6.06 5.79 14.53
C SER A 165 5.75 7.28 14.48
N ASN A 166 5.47 7.88 15.65
CA ASN A 166 5.31 9.34 15.80
C ASN A 166 4.37 10.03 14.80
N PHE A 167 3.35 9.31 14.30
CA PHE A 167 2.44 9.81 13.27
C PHE A 167 1.59 11.01 13.71
N LYS A 168 1.37 11.21 15.00
CA LYS A 168 0.41 12.19 15.52
C LYS A 168 0.68 13.62 15.06
N LEU A 169 1.91 14.08 15.23
CA LEU A 169 2.29 15.44 14.80
C LEU A 169 2.19 15.60 13.27
N ASN A 170 2.64 14.60 12.52
CA ASN A 170 2.57 14.64 11.07
C ASN A 170 1.11 14.70 10.57
N VAL A 171 0.20 13.95 11.20
CA VAL A 171 -1.23 14.02 10.92
C VAL A 171 -1.79 15.41 11.19
N ILE A 172 -1.48 15.98 12.37
CA ILE A 172 -1.94 17.32 12.75
C ILE A 172 -1.40 18.36 11.77
N TYR A 173 -0.10 18.36 11.48
CA TYR A 173 0.52 19.33 10.57
C TYR A 173 0.02 19.20 9.13
N SER A 174 -0.30 17.97 8.67
CA SER A 174 -0.94 17.77 7.37
C SER A 174 -2.34 18.37 7.31
N HIS A 175 -3.15 18.16 8.36
CA HIS A 175 -4.49 18.76 8.43
C HIS A 175 -4.48 20.28 8.57
N LEU A 176 -3.45 20.85 9.19
CA LEU A 176 -3.23 22.30 9.25
C LEU A 176 -2.65 22.89 7.95
N GLY A 177 -2.36 22.05 6.95
CA GLY A 177 -1.77 22.48 5.69
C GLY A 177 -0.29 22.84 5.77
N ILE A 178 0.37 22.60 6.93
CA ILE A 178 1.82 22.83 7.11
C ILE A 178 2.60 21.79 6.30
N TYR A 179 2.19 20.54 6.36
CA TYR A 179 2.71 19.45 5.57
C TYR A 179 1.79 19.21 4.36
N ASN A 180 2.04 19.93 3.29
CA ASN A 180 1.34 19.80 2.02
C ASN A 180 2.11 18.88 1.04
N LYS A 181 1.57 18.65 -0.14
CA LYS A 181 2.18 17.85 -1.19
C LYS A 181 3.57 18.37 -1.59
N GLU A 182 3.69 19.69 -1.74
CA GLU A 182 4.94 20.36 -2.10
C GLU A 182 6.05 20.13 -1.05
N TYR A 183 5.71 20.21 0.25
CA TYR A 183 6.63 19.90 1.33
C TYR A 183 7.20 18.48 1.21
N PHE A 184 6.36 17.49 0.96
CA PHE A 184 6.81 16.10 0.85
C PHE A 184 7.60 15.84 -0.42
N GLU A 185 7.26 16.49 -1.52
CA GLU A 185 8.05 16.46 -2.75
C GLU A 185 9.46 17.04 -2.53
N LEU A 186 9.57 18.14 -1.80
CA LEU A 186 10.86 18.74 -1.42
C LEU A 186 11.66 17.86 -0.46
N VAL A 187 11.00 17.23 0.52
CA VAL A 187 11.66 16.28 1.43
C VAL A 187 12.23 15.10 0.65
N LYS A 188 11.46 14.56 -0.29
CA LYS A 188 11.91 13.46 -1.15
C LYS A 188 13.11 13.87 -2.01
N GLN A 189 13.05 15.04 -2.67
CA GLN A 189 14.17 15.58 -3.44
C GLN A 189 15.41 15.79 -2.58
N LYS A 190 15.23 16.28 -1.35
CA LYS A 190 16.33 16.44 -0.41
C LYS A 190 16.99 15.09 -0.08
N GLU A 191 16.21 14.04 0.22
CA GLU A 191 16.76 12.70 0.49
C GLU A 191 17.51 12.14 -0.72
N GLU A 192 16.98 12.30 -1.93
CA GLU A 192 17.62 11.88 -3.18
C GLU A 192 18.97 12.61 -3.38
N LEU A 193 18.98 13.93 -3.17
CA LEU A 193 20.22 14.74 -3.27
C LEU A 193 21.24 14.39 -2.18
N GLU A 194 20.80 14.10 -0.96
CA GLU A 194 21.69 13.64 0.12
C GLU A 194 22.37 12.31 -0.20
N LEU A 195 21.66 11.39 -0.83
CA LEU A 195 22.24 10.12 -1.31
C LEU A 195 23.25 10.37 -2.44
N GLU A 196 22.92 11.23 -3.38
CA GLU A 196 23.82 11.59 -4.48
C GLU A 196 25.10 12.26 -3.95
N ILE A 197 24.97 13.21 -3.02
CA ILE A 197 26.10 13.85 -2.36
C ILE A 197 26.98 12.82 -1.65
N LYS A 198 26.38 11.84 -0.97
CA LYS A 198 27.15 10.79 -0.30
C LYS A 198 27.93 9.94 -1.30
N SER A 199 27.27 9.50 -2.37
CA SER A 199 27.94 8.75 -3.46
C SER A 199 29.11 9.53 -4.08
N LYS A 200 28.90 10.83 -4.36
CA LYS A 200 29.96 11.68 -4.92
C LYS A 200 31.12 11.90 -3.96
N LYS A 201 30.87 11.98 -2.66
CA LYS A 201 31.94 12.07 -1.66
C LYS A 201 32.79 10.80 -1.61
N GLU A 202 32.15 9.64 -1.66
CA GLU A 202 32.84 8.35 -1.71
C GLU A 202 33.73 8.26 -2.98
N GLU A 203 33.19 8.65 -4.14
CA GLU A 203 33.96 8.71 -5.41
C GLU A 203 35.18 9.66 -5.32
N ILE A 204 35.00 10.84 -4.73
CA ILE A 204 36.11 11.80 -4.51
C ILE A 204 37.20 11.21 -3.59
N GLU A 205 36.80 10.54 -2.50
CA GLU A 205 37.75 9.89 -1.59
C GLU A 205 38.57 8.80 -2.29
N GLU A 206 37.94 8.01 -3.15
CA GLU A 206 38.64 7.00 -3.95
C GLU A 206 39.64 7.62 -4.94
N LEU A 207 39.21 8.67 -5.63
CA LEU A 207 40.09 9.42 -6.56
C LEU A 207 41.28 10.06 -5.85
N ILE A 208 41.10 10.62 -4.65
CA ILE A 208 42.19 11.16 -3.84
C ILE A 208 43.17 10.04 -3.47
N LYS A 209 42.67 8.88 -2.99
CA LYS A 209 43.54 7.74 -2.67
C LYS A 209 44.33 7.24 -3.89
N MET A 210 43.70 7.21 -5.08
CA MET A 210 44.37 6.86 -6.32
C MET A 210 45.46 7.89 -6.68
N LYS A 211 45.15 9.20 -6.61
CA LYS A 211 46.09 10.27 -6.85
C LYS A 211 47.30 10.15 -5.94
N ASP A 212 47.09 9.94 -4.64
CA ASP A 212 48.18 9.81 -3.65
C ASP A 212 49.05 8.59 -3.91
N ARG A 213 48.45 7.44 -4.27
CA ARG A 213 49.21 6.26 -4.69
C ARG A 213 50.03 6.51 -5.96
N THR A 214 49.45 7.20 -6.93
CA THR A 214 50.12 7.51 -8.19
C THR A 214 51.29 8.51 -7.97
N ASN A 215 51.10 9.51 -7.13
CA ASN A 215 52.17 10.44 -6.74
C ASN A 215 53.33 9.74 -6.04
N LEU A 216 53.05 8.77 -5.13
CA LEU A 216 54.07 7.96 -4.47
C LEU A 216 54.87 7.11 -5.46
N ILE A 217 54.26 6.65 -6.53
CA ILE A 217 54.93 5.88 -7.59
C ILE A 217 55.80 6.84 -8.47
N LEU A 218 55.30 8.04 -8.71
CA LEU A 218 55.96 9.04 -9.56
C LEU A 218 57.12 9.77 -8.86
N ASP A 219 57.13 9.86 -7.52
CA ASP A 219 58.22 10.50 -6.73
C ASP A 219 59.60 9.85 -6.92
N GLY A 220 59.67 8.66 -7.57
CA GLY A 220 60.93 7.99 -7.95
C GLY A 220 61.37 8.26 -9.40
N PHE A 221 60.59 8.91 -10.23
CA PHE A 221 60.86 9.11 -11.67
C PHE A 221 61.06 10.59 -12.01
N SER A 222 62.34 11.04 -12.01
CA SER A 222 62.70 12.36 -12.54
C SER A 222 62.93 12.29 -14.06
N CYS A 223 61.89 12.52 -14.84
CA CYS A 223 61.98 12.66 -16.29
C CYS A 223 61.29 13.95 -16.75
N PRO A 224 62.06 15.03 -17.05
CA PRO A 224 61.40 16.35 -17.31
C PRO A 224 60.70 16.50 -18.66
N GLU A 225 60.93 15.64 -19.64
CA GLU A 225 60.36 15.85 -20.99
C GLU A 225 59.13 15.03 -21.34
N THR A 226 58.69 14.11 -20.43
CA THR A 226 57.57 13.23 -20.66
C THR A 226 56.34 13.53 -19.76
N SER A 227 56.44 14.49 -18.84
CA SER A 227 55.38 14.73 -17.83
C SER A 227 54.03 15.12 -18.44
N SER A 228 54.04 15.99 -19.47
CA SER A 228 52.80 16.46 -20.10
C SER A 228 52.11 15.36 -20.97
N ALA A 229 52.91 14.50 -21.59
CA ALA A 229 52.35 13.35 -22.34
C ALA A 229 51.79 12.30 -21.40
N LEU A 230 52.47 11.99 -20.30
CA LEU A 230 52.04 11.08 -19.25
C LEU A 230 50.80 11.64 -18.49
N GLU A 231 50.75 12.95 -18.21
CA GLU A 231 49.54 13.58 -17.63
C GLU A 231 48.32 13.47 -18.57
N ASN A 232 48.52 13.65 -19.87
CA ASN A 232 47.47 13.49 -20.86
C ASN A 232 47.01 12.02 -20.97
N GLU A 233 47.93 11.06 -21.00
CA GLU A 233 47.59 9.65 -20.99
C GLU A 233 46.85 9.25 -19.69
N LEU A 234 47.32 9.72 -18.54
CA LEU A 234 46.69 9.49 -17.24
C LEU A 234 45.27 10.08 -17.16
N ASN A 235 45.08 11.29 -17.71
CA ASN A 235 43.74 11.90 -17.80
C ASN A 235 42.84 11.14 -18.75
N ILE A 236 43.34 10.61 -19.88
CA ILE A 236 42.57 9.80 -20.81
C ILE A 236 42.17 8.45 -20.14
N GLU A 237 43.10 7.81 -19.44
CA GLU A 237 42.81 6.55 -18.74
C GLU A 237 41.87 6.78 -17.52
N ALA A 238 42.01 7.90 -16.79
CA ALA A 238 41.09 8.25 -15.72
C ALA A 238 39.67 8.53 -16.23
N GLN A 239 39.52 9.14 -17.41
CA GLN A 239 38.22 9.32 -18.06
C GLN A 239 37.63 7.99 -18.51
N LYS A 240 38.41 7.10 -19.12
CA LYS A 240 37.95 5.73 -19.48
C LYS A 240 37.52 4.95 -18.26
N TYR A 241 38.27 5.02 -17.16
CA TYR A 241 37.94 4.38 -15.91
C TYR A 241 36.63 4.90 -15.30
N SER A 242 36.45 6.23 -15.34
CA SER A 242 35.19 6.85 -14.91
C SER A 242 33.99 6.38 -15.73
N LEU A 243 34.13 6.26 -17.06
CA LEU A 243 33.07 5.72 -17.92
C LEU A 243 32.74 4.27 -17.58
N LEU A 244 33.75 3.42 -17.39
CA LEU A 244 33.57 2.02 -17.01
C LEU A 244 32.88 1.87 -15.64
N ILE A 245 33.24 2.71 -14.66
CA ILE A 245 32.55 2.74 -13.36
C ILE A 245 31.07 3.11 -13.53
N ASN A 246 30.75 4.09 -14.37
CA ASN A 246 29.37 4.47 -14.62
C ASN A 246 28.59 3.34 -15.30
N GLU A 247 29.19 2.66 -16.29
CA GLU A 247 28.56 1.49 -16.92
C GLU A 247 28.36 0.36 -15.91
N MET A 248 29.35 0.07 -15.09
CA MET A 248 29.24 -0.94 -14.04
C MET A 248 28.13 -0.60 -13.04
N ASN A 249 28.01 0.67 -12.63
CA ASN A 249 26.97 1.11 -11.73
C ASN A 249 25.58 0.97 -12.35
N THR A 250 25.43 1.27 -13.64
CA THR A 250 24.13 1.10 -14.34
C THR A 250 23.71 -0.38 -14.39
N VAL A 251 24.67 -1.27 -14.71
CA VAL A 251 24.41 -2.74 -14.73
C VAL A 251 24.09 -3.23 -13.32
N ARG A 252 24.84 -2.78 -12.31
CA ARG A 252 24.60 -3.14 -10.91
C ARG A 252 23.20 -2.71 -10.42
N ASN A 253 22.77 -1.50 -10.75
CA ASN A 253 21.44 -1.03 -10.40
C ASN A 253 20.36 -1.87 -11.08
N LYS A 254 20.54 -2.17 -12.38
CA LYS A 254 19.63 -3.05 -13.10
C LYS A 254 19.55 -4.45 -12.47
N LEU A 255 20.68 -5.03 -12.04
CA LEU A 255 20.72 -6.30 -11.33
C LEU A 255 19.98 -6.25 -10.00
N VAL A 256 20.11 -5.17 -9.24
CA VAL A 256 19.38 -4.98 -7.98
C VAL A 256 17.87 -4.94 -8.24
N ASP A 257 17.44 -4.19 -9.25
CA ASP A 257 16.01 -4.09 -9.61
C ASP A 257 15.42 -5.45 -10.03
N LEU A 258 16.13 -6.18 -10.89
CA LEU A 258 15.72 -7.53 -11.32
C LEU A 258 15.63 -8.51 -10.14
N ARG A 259 16.60 -8.48 -9.22
CA ARG A 259 16.57 -9.31 -8.01
C ARG A 259 15.40 -8.95 -7.07
N ASN A 260 15.09 -7.67 -6.93
CA ASN A 260 13.94 -7.23 -6.15
C ASN A 260 12.63 -7.71 -6.77
N GLN A 261 12.47 -7.60 -8.09
CA GLN A 261 11.30 -8.13 -8.81
C GLN A 261 11.15 -9.63 -8.58
N LEU A 262 12.24 -10.39 -8.68
CA LEU A 262 12.23 -11.83 -8.45
C LEU A 262 11.78 -12.18 -7.02
N VAL A 263 12.23 -11.43 -6.03
CA VAL A 263 11.80 -11.60 -4.62
C VAL A 263 10.31 -11.33 -4.47
N GLU A 264 9.78 -10.25 -5.04
CA GLU A 264 8.36 -9.92 -4.98
C GLU A 264 7.49 -10.98 -5.65
N GLN A 265 7.91 -11.47 -6.82
CA GLN A 265 7.20 -12.53 -7.52
C GLN A 265 7.22 -13.86 -6.76
N ASN A 266 8.34 -14.20 -6.12
CA ASN A 266 8.43 -15.40 -5.26
C ASN A 266 7.52 -15.31 -4.02
N ILE A 267 7.37 -14.13 -3.43
CA ILE A 267 6.40 -13.90 -2.36
C ILE A 267 4.97 -14.15 -2.88
N THR A 268 4.66 -13.64 -4.06
CA THR A 268 3.35 -13.84 -4.72
C THR A 268 3.08 -15.31 -4.99
N LEU A 269 4.05 -16.06 -5.52
CA LEU A 269 3.97 -17.51 -5.71
C LEU A 269 3.67 -18.26 -4.42
N SER A 270 4.32 -17.86 -3.32
CA SER A 270 4.05 -18.44 -2.00
C SER A 270 2.60 -18.18 -1.54
N GLN A 271 2.08 -16.97 -1.78
CA GLN A 271 0.68 -16.64 -1.43
C GLN A 271 -0.32 -17.42 -2.27
N ILE A 272 -0.08 -17.57 -3.58
CA ILE A 272 -0.92 -18.38 -4.48
C ILE A 272 -0.92 -19.84 -4.01
N SER A 273 0.25 -20.40 -3.69
CA SER A 273 0.34 -21.79 -3.20
C SER A 273 -0.40 -22.01 -1.87
N LYS A 274 -0.38 -21.03 -0.97
CA LYS A 274 -1.20 -21.07 0.26
C LYS A 274 -2.70 -21.03 -0.05
N PHE A 275 -3.09 -20.24 -1.04
CA PHE A 275 -4.49 -20.15 -1.48
C PHE A 275 -4.96 -21.48 -2.10
N GLU A 276 -4.19 -22.10 -2.99
CA GLU A 276 -4.45 -23.42 -3.56
C GLU A 276 -4.68 -24.45 -2.45
N ASN A 277 -3.72 -24.59 -1.54
CA ASN A 277 -3.79 -25.53 -0.43
C ASN A 277 -5.04 -25.33 0.45
N LYS A 278 -5.44 -24.06 0.66
CA LYS A 278 -6.67 -23.75 1.39
C LYS A 278 -7.90 -24.21 0.63
N LYS A 279 -7.97 -23.96 -0.69
CA LYS A 279 -9.11 -24.36 -1.53
C LYS A 279 -9.22 -25.88 -1.68
N GLU A 280 -8.10 -26.58 -1.80
CA GLU A 280 -8.09 -28.04 -1.77
C GLU A 280 -8.62 -28.63 -0.45
N LYS A 281 -8.22 -28.03 0.70
CA LYS A 281 -8.76 -28.44 2.01
C LYS A 281 -10.26 -28.21 2.10
N GLU A 282 -10.75 -27.07 1.59
CA GLU A 282 -12.18 -26.77 1.52
C GLU A 282 -12.94 -27.81 0.68
N ILE A 283 -12.40 -28.20 -0.49
CA ILE A 283 -12.98 -29.25 -1.35
C ILE A 283 -13.02 -30.60 -0.62
N LYS A 284 -11.94 -31.00 0.06
CA LYS A 284 -11.88 -32.22 0.86
C LYS A 284 -12.89 -32.22 1.99
N THR A 285 -13.11 -31.08 2.64
CA THR A 285 -14.11 -30.92 3.70
C THR A 285 -15.54 -31.05 3.15
N ILE A 286 -15.83 -30.39 2.02
CA ILE A 286 -17.14 -30.50 1.34
C ILE A 286 -17.45 -31.96 0.96
N LEU A 287 -16.44 -32.70 0.50
CA LEU A 287 -16.57 -34.09 0.14
C LEU A 287 -16.89 -35.00 1.35
N LYS A 288 -16.25 -34.73 2.50
CA LYS A 288 -16.38 -35.57 3.70
C LYS A 288 -17.66 -35.27 4.48
N SER A 289 -17.97 -34.00 4.70
CA SER A 289 -19.02 -33.55 5.60
C SER A 289 -20.33 -33.17 4.92
N LYS A 290 -20.30 -32.94 3.59
CA LYS A 290 -21.41 -32.37 2.80
C LYS A 290 -21.96 -31.06 3.38
N VAL A 291 -21.08 -30.28 4.03
CA VAL A 291 -21.40 -29.02 4.68
C VAL A 291 -20.61 -27.91 4.00
N CYS A 292 -21.23 -26.76 3.82
CA CYS A 292 -20.54 -25.57 3.28
C CYS A 292 -19.49 -25.08 4.27
N PRO A 293 -18.22 -24.90 3.89
CA PRO A 293 -17.18 -24.44 4.80
C PRO A 293 -17.32 -22.97 5.21
N GLU A 294 -18.19 -22.19 4.55
CA GLU A 294 -18.41 -20.76 4.83
C GLU A 294 -19.61 -20.52 5.75
N CYS A 295 -20.73 -21.18 5.47
CA CYS A 295 -21.99 -20.97 6.21
C CYS A 295 -22.44 -22.18 7.03
N HIS A 296 -21.71 -23.29 7.00
CA HIS A 296 -21.97 -24.53 7.72
C HIS A 296 -23.34 -25.17 7.44
N SER A 297 -24.05 -24.78 6.37
CA SER A 297 -25.30 -25.39 5.95
C SER A 297 -25.07 -26.75 5.28
N VAL A 298 -26.00 -27.68 5.47
CA VAL A 298 -25.96 -28.98 4.78
C VAL A 298 -26.26 -28.77 3.30
N LEU A 299 -25.46 -29.37 2.44
CA LEU A 299 -25.54 -29.21 0.98
C LEU A 299 -26.33 -30.39 0.37
N ASN A 300 -27.44 -30.10 -0.33
CA ASN A 300 -28.18 -31.08 -1.10
C ASN A 300 -27.42 -31.54 -2.36
N SER A 301 -26.59 -30.65 -2.93
CA SER A 301 -25.66 -30.93 -4.03
C SER A 301 -24.32 -30.26 -3.79
N THR A 302 -23.24 -31.02 -3.92
CA THR A 302 -21.88 -30.47 -3.74
C THR A 302 -21.22 -30.06 -5.07
N LEU A 303 -21.83 -30.38 -6.22
CA LEU A 303 -21.24 -30.24 -7.54
C LEU A 303 -20.92 -28.78 -7.88
N GLU A 304 -21.87 -27.87 -7.72
CA GLU A 304 -21.71 -26.47 -8.10
C GLU A 304 -20.67 -25.75 -7.23
N LEU A 305 -20.70 -25.98 -5.92
CA LEU A 305 -19.73 -25.41 -4.99
C LEU A 305 -18.31 -25.94 -5.23
N ARG A 306 -18.20 -27.20 -5.58
CA ARG A 306 -16.91 -27.80 -5.95
C ARG A 306 -16.39 -27.25 -7.27
N SER A 307 -17.24 -27.17 -8.30
CA SER A 307 -16.89 -26.60 -9.59
C SER A 307 -16.35 -25.17 -9.46
N LYS A 308 -17.03 -24.31 -8.69
CA LYS A 308 -16.54 -22.96 -8.41
C LYS A 308 -15.15 -22.96 -7.75
N ARG A 309 -14.90 -23.88 -6.80
CA ARG A 309 -13.59 -23.96 -6.14
C ARG A 309 -12.49 -24.53 -7.04
N TYR A 310 -12.82 -25.49 -7.89
CA TYR A 310 -11.89 -25.98 -8.90
C TYR A 310 -11.53 -24.87 -9.90
N ASN A 311 -12.49 -24.06 -10.36
CA ASN A 311 -12.23 -22.92 -11.21
C ASN A 311 -11.29 -21.89 -10.55
N HIS A 312 -11.43 -21.70 -9.22
CA HIS A 312 -10.48 -20.84 -8.49
C HIS A 312 -9.07 -21.42 -8.42
N ILE A 313 -8.95 -22.74 -8.31
CA ILE A 313 -7.66 -23.44 -8.34
C ILE A 313 -7.07 -23.36 -9.75
N ASP A 314 -7.83 -23.60 -10.79
CA ASP A 314 -7.37 -23.52 -12.18
C ASP A 314 -6.89 -22.11 -12.53
N ASN A 315 -7.61 -21.08 -12.11
CA ASN A 315 -7.18 -19.69 -12.26
C ASN A 315 -5.89 -19.39 -11.48
N ALA A 316 -5.75 -19.92 -10.27
CA ALA A 316 -4.53 -19.76 -9.46
C ALA A 316 -3.34 -20.50 -10.10
N LEU A 317 -3.55 -21.69 -10.67
CA LEU A 317 -2.53 -22.44 -11.39
C LEU A 317 -2.08 -21.70 -12.65
N SER A 318 -3.00 -21.18 -13.45
CA SER A 318 -2.68 -20.39 -14.64
C SER A 318 -1.84 -19.14 -14.29
N LEU A 319 -2.20 -18.44 -13.21
CA LEU A 319 -1.43 -17.30 -12.73
C LEU A 319 -0.04 -17.72 -12.24
N LYS A 320 0.04 -18.83 -11.52
CA LYS A 320 1.31 -19.40 -11.04
C LYS A 320 2.25 -19.77 -12.16
N ASP A 321 1.73 -20.36 -13.23
CA ASP A 321 2.54 -20.72 -14.39
C ASP A 321 3.00 -19.48 -15.17
N ALA A 322 2.16 -18.46 -15.30
CA ALA A 322 2.55 -17.18 -15.90
C ALA A 322 3.70 -16.52 -15.11
N ILE A 323 3.60 -16.44 -13.78
CA ILE A 323 4.64 -15.87 -12.92
C ILE A 323 5.94 -16.70 -13.00
N LYS A 324 5.85 -18.03 -13.04
CA LYS A 324 7.05 -18.87 -13.20
C LYS A 324 7.77 -18.64 -14.52
N THR A 325 7.00 -18.45 -15.61
CA THR A 325 7.57 -18.14 -16.92
C THR A 325 8.28 -16.79 -16.89
N GLU A 326 7.67 -15.81 -16.26
CA GLU A 326 8.26 -14.49 -16.08
C GLU A 326 9.50 -14.52 -15.18
N ASN A 327 9.48 -15.28 -14.08
CA ASN A 327 10.65 -15.50 -13.23
C ASN A 327 11.82 -16.12 -14.00
N ALA A 328 11.56 -17.12 -14.83
CA ALA A 328 12.60 -17.73 -15.66
C ALA A 328 13.22 -16.72 -16.64
N HIS A 329 12.40 -15.79 -17.15
CA HIS A 329 12.90 -14.72 -18.01
C HIS A 329 13.75 -13.70 -17.24
N ILE A 330 13.35 -13.33 -16.03
CA ILE A 330 14.12 -12.45 -15.15
C ILE A 330 15.45 -13.11 -14.73
N GLU A 331 15.43 -14.40 -14.38
CA GLU A 331 16.64 -15.17 -14.04
C GLU A 331 17.62 -15.22 -15.22
N ASP A 332 17.13 -15.44 -16.45
CA ASP A 332 17.95 -15.42 -17.66
C ASP A 332 18.53 -14.02 -17.96
N GLU A 333 17.77 -12.96 -17.66
CA GLU A 333 18.24 -11.58 -17.79
C GLU A 333 19.27 -11.21 -16.70
N ILE A 334 19.14 -11.73 -15.49
CA ILE A 334 20.16 -11.62 -14.43
C ILE A 334 21.45 -12.28 -14.88
N LEU A 335 21.41 -13.52 -15.34
CA LEU A 335 22.58 -14.26 -15.83
C LEU A 335 23.30 -13.57 -17.01
N LYS A 336 22.59 -12.84 -17.83
CA LYS A 336 23.20 -12.07 -18.93
C LYS A 336 23.90 -10.80 -18.48
N ASN A 337 23.53 -10.27 -17.32
CA ASN A 337 24.10 -9.05 -16.76
C ASN A 337 25.13 -9.34 -15.63
N GLU A 338 25.27 -10.56 -15.17
CA GLU A 338 26.38 -11.05 -14.32
C GLU A 338 27.63 -11.35 -15.16
#